data_3812031a6103cf85e6a5048071115a7c
#
_entry.id   3812031a6103cf85e6a5048071115a7c
#
_cell.length_a   1.000
_cell.length_b   1.000
_cell.length_c   1.000
_cell.angle_alpha   90.00
_cell.angle_beta   90.00
_cell.angle_gamma   90.00
#
_symmetry.space_group_name_H-M   'P 1'
#
loop_
_entity.id
_entity.type
_entity.pdbx_description
1 polymer ?
#
loop_
_entity_poly.entity_id
_entity_poly.type
_entity_poly.pdbx_seq_one_letter_code
_entity_poly.pdbx_strand_id
1 'polypeptide(L)'
;MPKSLPAKKVRPLNPSTVSCPNPECVNRGLVGHGNITIHSQVERRYRCSTCTKTFAATKGTPFYRLHLDAILLPIVLTLLAYGCPPQAIVAAFGIDERTVAAWALKAGIHCREVHEHLVETGQVPGTVVQADELWIKVVGGKLWQAMAMVGESRLWLGGVISATRDTALITALVVRVHASMAQRALTVCVDGLASYVTVFLTVFREKVPPAIKRCGPWRKVVVAGLRIGQVVKRYTGKRVSAVDERGARGSVASIRRRLQRAGVGQHIHTAFIERLNATFRAHWAGLTRRGRAIVHTEAMATAGMWLVGCCYNWCWPHDSLRIAAAAGAPQQWIEQTPAMAAGLTDHIWSMVELLEYQVPLPAWVPRPRRGRKPQPQPPQVQRPRGRPKGSKNKPKELAA
;
A
#
# COMPACT_ATOMS: atom_id res chain seq x y z
N MET A 1 -35.95 12.57 -22.16
CA MET A 1 -35.58 13.47 -21.04
C MET A 1 -34.56 12.78 -20.19
N PRO A 2 -33.37 13.34 -19.90
CA PRO A 2 -32.44 12.73 -19.01
C PRO A 2 -33.07 12.64 -17.62
N LYS A 3 -33.07 11.44 -17.03
CA LYS A 3 -33.46 11.24 -15.64
C LYS A 3 -32.61 12.15 -14.76
N SER A 4 -33.24 13.01 -13.96
CA SER A 4 -32.55 13.83 -12.98
C SER A 4 -31.62 12.97 -12.16
N LEU A 5 -30.37 13.42 -11.97
CA LEU A 5 -29.42 12.77 -11.07
C LEU A 5 -30.09 12.54 -9.71
N PRO A 6 -29.95 11.35 -9.12
CA PRO A 6 -30.58 11.05 -7.84
C PRO A 6 -30.09 12.05 -6.79
N ALA A 7 -31.03 12.68 -6.10
CA ALA A 7 -30.72 13.60 -5.01
C ALA A 7 -29.80 12.90 -4.01
N LYS A 8 -28.68 13.51 -3.68
CA LYS A 8 -27.69 12.97 -2.73
C LYS A 8 -28.39 12.67 -1.40
N LYS A 9 -28.55 11.39 -1.03
CA LYS A 9 -28.91 11.01 0.34
C LYS A 9 -27.75 11.43 1.24
N VAL A 10 -27.87 12.59 1.86
CA VAL A 10 -26.87 13.10 2.80
C VAL A 10 -26.87 12.17 4.02
N ARG A 11 -25.79 11.42 4.24
CA ARG A 11 -25.69 10.55 5.44
C ARG A 11 -25.84 11.41 6.70
N PRO A 12 -26.63 10.98 7.69
CA PRO A 12 -26.76 11.70 8.96
C PRO A 12 -25.40 11.80 9.64
N LEU A 13 -25.17 12.90 10.38
CA LEU A 13 -23.97 13.06 11.21
C LEU A 13 -24.00 12.04 12.36
N ASN A 14 -22.93 11.27 12.50
CA ASN A 14 -22.77 10.32 13.58
C ASN A 14 -21.49 10.62 14.38
N PRO A 15 -21.59 11.22 15.58
CA PRO A 15 -20.43 11.54 16.40
C PRO A 15 -19.64 10.32 16.87
N SER A 16 -20.28 9.13 16.97
CA SER A 16 -19.63 7.93 17.47
C SER A 16 -18.63 7.30 16.48
N THR A 17 -18.71 7.67 15.20
CA THR A 17 -17.85 7.13 14.14
C THR A 17 -16.63 7.99 13.83
N VAL A 18 -16.52 9.16 14.45
CA VAL A 18 -15.46 10.12 14.17
C VAL A 18 -14.60 10.41 15.39
N SER A 19 -13.37 10.84 15.17
CA SER A 19 -12.43 11.22 16.23
C SER A 19 -12.00 12.68 16.11
N CYS A 20 -11.44 13.24 17.17
CA CYS A 20 -10.89 14.58 17.15
C CYS A 20 -9.66 14.66 16.22
N PRO A 21 -9.63 15.55 15.22
CA PRO A 21 -8.49 15.67 14.32
C PRO A 21 -7.40 16.64 14.81
N ASN A 22 -7.59 17.30 15.96
CA ASN A 22 -6.62 18.25 16.46
C ASN A 22 -5.35 17.55 16.97
N PRO A 23 -4.14 17.86 16.42
CA PRO A 23 -2.90 17.19 16.80
C PRO A 23 -2.50 17.42 18.28
N GLU A 24 -3.04 18.44 18.93
CA GLU A 24 -2.75 18.77 20.32
C GLU A 24 -3.80 18.23 21.30
N CYS A 25 -4.85 17.56 20.82
CA CYS A 25 -5.90 17.01 21.66
C CYS A 25 -5.50 15.64 22.19
N VAL A 26 -5.60 15.44 23.50
CA VAL A 26 -5.32 14.14 24.15
C VAL A 26 -6.25 13.02 23.65
N ASN A 27 -7.46 13.37 23.18
CA ASN A 27 -8.42 12.43 22.59
C ASN A 27 -8.34 12.38 21.06
N ARG A 28 -7.20 12.79 20.47
CA ARG A 28 -6.98 12.66 19.04
C ARG A 28 -7.00 11.19 18.61
N GLY A 29 -7.72 10.91 17.52
CA GLY A 29 -7.77 9.57 16.93
C GLY A 29 -8.62 8.56 17.71
N LEU A 30 -9.14 8.91 18.89
CA LEU A 30 -9.99 8.03 19.66
C LEU A 30 -11.44 8.13 19.19
N VAL A 31 -11.92 7.06 18.54
CA VAL A 31 -13.30 6.93 18.05
C VAL A 31 -14.19 6.38 19.18
N GLY A 32 -15.45 6.82 19.25
CA GLY A 32 -16.42 6.30 20.23
C GLY A 32 -16.21 6.73 21.68
N HIS A 33 -15.31 7.65 21.95
CA HIS A 33 -14.99 8.14 23.32
C HIS A 33 -16.02 9.13 23.91
N GLY A 34 -17.13 9.42 23.19
CA GLY A 34 -18.17 10.35 23.65
C GLY A 34 -17.75 11.83 23.69
N ASN A 35 -16.53 12.15 23.32
CA ASN A 35 -16.00 13.52 23.33
C ASN A 35 -16.34 14.34 22.05
N ILE A 36 -17.04 13.75 21.10
CA ILE A 36 -17.46 14.43 19.87
C ILE A 36 -18.97 14.66 19.94
N THR A 37 -19.38 15.89 19.64
CA THR A 37 -20.77 16.29 19.53
C THR A 37 -21.05 16.97 18.20
N ILE A 38 -22.32 17.01 17.78
CA ILE A 38 -22.72 17.76 16.59
C ILE A 38 -22.75 19.24 16.97
N HIS A 39 -21.93 20.04 16.26
CA HIS A 39 -21.89 21.48 16.47
C HIS A 39 -22.94 22.20 15.59
N SER A 40 -23.05 21.80 14.33
CA SER A 40 -24.03 22.35 13.38
C SER A 40 -24.44 21.26 12.38
N GLN A 41 -25.74 21.00 12.29
CA GLN A 41 -26.33 20.11 11.29
C GLN A 41 -26.25 20.72 9.89
N VAL A 42 -26.53 22.03 9.78
CA VAL A 42 -26.57 22.76 8.51
C VAL A 42 -25.17 22.82 7.88
N GLU A 43 -24.16 23.21 8.65
CA GLU A 43 -22.78 23.28 8.18
C GLU A 43 -22.06 21.93 8.23
N ARG A 44 -22.71 20.91 8.73
CA ARG A 44 -22.15 19.55 8.92
C ARG A 44 -20.82 19.58 9.67
N ARG A 45 -20.85 20.12 10.88
CA ARG A 45 -19.68 20.26 11.75
C ARG A 45 -19.84 19.53 13.07
N TYR A 46 -18.73 19.01 13.52
CA TYR A 46 -18.57 18.43 14.87
C TYR A 46 -17.79 19.38 15.77
N ARG A 47 -17.96 19.20 17.07
CA ARG A 47 -17.17 19.84 18.14
C ARG A 47 -16.57 18.76 19.05
N CYS A 48 -15.29 18.93 19.39
CA CYS A 48 -14.67 18.11 20.43
C CYS A 48 -14.83 18.81 21.80
N SER A 49 -15.45 18.15 22.78
CA SER A 49 -15.62 18.68 24.15
C SER A 49 -14.29 18.85 24.87
N THR A 50 -13.30 17.99 24.60
CA THR A 50 -11.99 18.03 25.27
C THR A 50 -11.14 19.23 24.87
N CYS A 51 -11.05 19.57 23.58
CA CYS A 51 -10.22 20.68 23.10
C CYS A 51 -11.04 21.86 22.57
N THR A 52 -12.37 21.80 22.65
CA THR A 52 -13.35 22.80 22.23
C THR A 52 -13.33 23.18 20.74
N LYS A 53 -12.38 22.66 19.96
CA LYS A 53 -12.26 22.95 18.51
C LYS A 53 -13.37 22.28 17.71
N THR A 54 -13.85 22.98 16.66
CA THR A 54 -14.81 22.44 15.69
C THR A 54 -14.13 22.01 14.42
N PHE A 55 -14.70 21.01 13.73
CA PHE A 55 -14.19 20.52 12.46
C PHE A 55 -15.32 20.05 11.55
N ALA A 56 -15.10 20.14 10.23
CA ALA A 56 -16.08 19.67 9.25
C ALA A 56 -16.17 18.15 9.23
N ALA A 57 -17.34 17.60 8.98
CA ALA A 57 -17.56 16.16 8.85
C ALA A 57 -16.74 15.53 7.71
N THR A 58 -16.42 16.32 6.67
CA THR A 58 -15.60 15.87 5.53
C THR A 58 -14.09 15.95 5.78
N LYS A 59 -13.65 16.41 6.97
CA LYS A 59 -12.22 16.51 7.27
C LYS A 59 -11.56 15.13 7.24
N GLY A 60 -10.43 15.00 6.55
CA GLY A 60 -9.75 13.72 6.33
C GLY A 60 -10.26 12.95 5.10
N THR A 61 -11.16 13.54 4.31
CA THR A 61 -11.65 12.95 3.05
C THR A 61 -11.38 13.89 1.86
N PRO A 62 -11.43 13.41 0.62
CA PRO A 62 -11.32 14.24 -0.57
C PRO A 62 -12.40 15.33 -0.70
N PHE A 63 -13.52 15.20 -0.01
CA PHE A 63 -14.59 16.20 0.02
C PHE A 63 -14.26 17.44 0.87
N TYR A 64 -13.21 17.38 1.70
CA TYR A 64 -12.85 18.52 2.55
C TYR A 64 -12.37 19.71 1.72
N ARG A 65 -12.96 20.91 1.96
CA ARG A 65 -12.70 22.15 1.19
C ARG A 65 -12.93 21.98 -0.31
N LEU A 66 -13.99 21.29 -0.67
CA LEU A 66 -14.44 21.22 -2.06
C LEU A 66 -15.29 22.47 -2.34
N HIS A 67 -14.93 23.21 -3.43
CA HIS A 67 -15.62 24.44 -3.80
C HIS A 67 -16.67 24.24 -4.89
N LEU A 68 -16.61 23.14 -5.63
CA LEU A 68 -17.61 22.72 -6.61
C LEU A 68 -18.62 21.75 -5.99
N ASP A 69 -19.71 21.50 -6.72
CA ASP A 69 -20.72 20.54 -6.26
C ASP A 69 -20.07 19.19 -5.92
N ALA A 70 -20.34 18.73 -4.71
CA ALA A 70 -19.77 17.50 -4.18
C ALA A 70 -20.16 16.25 -4.99
N ILE A 71 -21.23 16.32 -5.78
CA ILE A 71 -21.67 15.20 -6.64
C ILE A 71 -20.69 14.96 -7.80
N LEU A 72 -20.01 16.00 -8.27
CA LEU A 72 -19.08 15.91 -9.40
C LEU A 72 -17.82 15.15 -9.06
N LEU A 73 -17.35 15.22 -7.81
CA LEU A 73 -16.10 14.58 -7.40
C LEU A 73 -16.12 13.06 -7.64
N PRO A 74 -17.08 12.27 -7.10
CA PRO A 74 -17.10 10.82 -7.35
C PRO A 74 -17.35 10.48 -8.82
N ILE A 75 -18.12 11.29 -9.58
CA ILE A 75 -18.35 11.08 -11.01
C ILE A 75 -17.04 11.22 -11.78
N VAL A 76 -16.31 12.32 -11.58
CA VAL A 76 -15.04 12.60 -12.24
C VAL A 76 -14.00 11.52 -11.89
N LEU A 77 -13.90 11.14 -10.62
CA LEU A 77 -12.94 10.12 -10.18
C LEU A 77 -13.29 8.72 -10.70
N THR A 78 -14.59 8.40 -10.81
CA THR A 78 -15.02 7.17 -11.47
C THR A 78 -14.59 7.15 -12.92
N LEU A 79 -14.86 8.23 -13.68
CA LEU A 79 -14.46 8.33 -15.08
C LEU A 79 -12.94 8.20 -15.25
N LEU A 80 -12.15 8.85 -14.40
CA LEU A 80 -10.69 8.73 -14.41
C LEU A 80 -10.23 7.28 -14.11
N ALA A 81 -10.88 6.62 -13.15
CA ALA A 81 -10.58 5.24 -12.79
C ALA A 81 -11.02 4.22 -13.87
N TYR A 82 -11.94 4.60 -14.77
CA TYR A 82 -12.30 3.83 -15.96
C TYR A 82 -11.53 4.24 -17.23
N GLY A 83 -10.44 5.00 -17.08
CA GLY A 83 -9.55 5.34 -18.18
C GLY A 83 -10.03 6.48 -19.07
N CYS A 84 -11.05 7.23 -18.64
CA CYS A 84 -11.48 8.42 -19.39
C CYS A 84 -10.38 9.48 -19.37
N PRO A 85 -9.96 10.01 -20.52
CA PRO A 85 -8.95 11.06 -20.58
C PRO A 85 -9.42 12.33 -19.85
N PRO A 86 -8.54 13.00 -19.08
CA PRO A 86 -8.90 14.24 -18.37
C PRO A 86 -9.51 15.31 -19.29
N GLN A 87 -9.03 15.45 -20.53
CA GLN A 87 -9.55 16.41 -21.51
C GLN A 87 -11.02 16.15 -21.88
N ALA A 88 -11.45 14.88 -21.93
CA ALA A 88 -12.85 14.54 -22.18
C ALA A 88 -13.74 14.96 -21.00
N ILE A 89 -13.23 14.82 -19.78
CA ILE A 89 -13.92 15.26 -18.55
C ILE A 89 -14.05 16.79 -18.52
N VAL A 90 -12.96 17.50 -18.83
CA VAL A 90 -12.95 18.96 -18.97
C VAL A 90 -14.00 19.43 -19.98
N ALA A 91 -14.03 18.81 -21.17
CA ALA A 91 -14.98 19.17 -22.21
C ALA A 91 -16.43 18.84 -21.82
N ALA A 92 -16.67 17.71 -21.15
CA ALA A 92 -18.02 17.27 -20.80
C ALA A 92 -18.65 18.05 -19.64
N PHE A 93 -17.85 18.46 -18.65
CA PHE A 93 -18.34 19.07 -17.40
C PHE A 93 -17.99 20.55 -17.26
N GLY A 94 -17.20 21.16 -18.17
CA GLY A 94 -16.73 22.53 -18.05
C GLY A 94 -15.84 22.79 -16.84
N ILE A 95 -15.19 21.74 -16.29
CA ILE A 95 -14.31 21.84 -15.13
C ILE A 95 -12.90 22.15 -15.61
N ASP A 96 -12.22 23.08 -14.95
CA ASP A 96 -10.81 23.38 -15.25
C ASP A 96 -9.90 22.16 -15.10
N GLU A 97 -8.95 21.96 -16.01
CA GLU A 97 -8.04 20.81 -16.03
C GLU A 97 -7.22 20.70 -14.74
N ARG A 98 -6.80 21.82 -14.16
CA ARG A 98 -6.06 21.87 -12.89
C ARG A 98 -6.91 21.36 -11.73
N THR A 99 -8.23 21.61 -11.77
CA THR A 99 -9.19 21.11 -10.79
C THR A 99 -9.31 19.60 -10.88
N VAL A 100 -9.43 19.03 -12.09
CA VAL A 100 -9.47 17.59 -12.31
C VAL A 100 -8.18 16.94 -11.81
N ALA A 101 -7.01 17.51 -12.12
CA ALA A 101 -5.72 17.04 -11.65
C ALA A 101 -5.58 17.11 -10.13
N ALA A 102 -6.02 18.21 -9.51
CA ALA A 102 -5.99 18.36 -8.04
C ALA A 102 -6.90 17.34 -7.34
N TRP A 103 -8.07 17.06 -7.91
CA TRP A 103 -8.98 16.04 -7.39
C TRP A 103 -8.37 14.64 -7.50
N ALA A 104 -7.76 14.32 -8.63
CA ALA A 104 -7.06 13.04 -8.81
C ALA A 104 -5.91 12.84 -7.80
N LEU A 105 -5.09 13.90 -7.59
CA LEU A 105 -4.02 13.86 -6.59
C LEU A 105 -4.56 13.66 -5.16
N LYS A 106 -5.58 14.41 -4.79
CA LYS A 106 -6.21 14.34 -3.47
C LYS A 106 -6.84 12.97 -3.22
N ALA A 107 -7.54 12.42 -4.22
CA ALA A 107 -8.13 11.10 -4.16
C ALA A 107 -7.06 10.00 -4.10
N GLY A 108 -5.98 10.11 -4.87
CA GLY A 108 -4.89 9.15 -4.85
C GLY A 108 -4.18 9.10 -3.49
N ILE A 109 -3.95 10.25 -2.85
CA ILE A 109 -3.40 10.31 -1.48
C ILE A 109 -4.36 9.61 -0.51
N HIS A 110 -5.64 9.94 -0.57
CA HIS A 110 -6.67 9.31 0.26
C HIS A 110 -6.76 7.80 0.04
N CYS A 111 -6.78 7.34 -1.20
CA CYS A 111 -6.78 5.92 -1.55
C CYS A 111 -5.56 5.19 -0.98
N ARG A 112 -4.37 5.83 -1.00
CA ARG A 112 -3.18 5.27 -0.36
C ARG A 112 -3.39 5.09 1.14
N GLU A 113 -3.88 6.11 1.83
CA GLU A 113 -4.14 6.06 3.27
C GLU A 113 -5.17 4.98 3.63
N VAL A 114 -6.26 4.85 2.85
CA VAL A 114 -7.26 3.80 3.01
C VAL A 114 -6.63 2.41 2.82
N HIS A 115 -5.83 2.22 1.78
CA HIS A 115 -5.15 0.96 1.51
C HIS A 115 -4.16 0.60 2.62
N GLU A 116 -3.30 1.53 3.03
CA GLU A 116 -2.34 1.32 4.11
C GLU A 116 -3.05 0.94 5.41
N HIS A 117 -4.20 1.55 5.69
CA HIS A 117 -5.00 1.24 6.88
C HIS A 117 -5.70 -0.11 6.82
N LEU A 118 -6.24 -0.53 5.67
CA LEU A 118 -7.07 -1.73 5.55
C LEU A 118 -6.30 -2.97 5.07
N VAL A 119 -5.23 -2.79 4.31
CA VAL A 119 -4.48 -3.88 3.68
C VAL A 119 -3.12 -4.09 4.35
N GLU A 120 -2.37 -3.02 4.69
CA GLU A 120 -1.03 -3.15 5.28
C GLU A 120 -1.09 -3.37 6.81
N THR A 121 -2.00 -4.24 7.25
CA THR A 121 -2.23 -4.55 8.67
C THR A 121 -1.56 -5.84 9.14
N GLY A 122 -0.93 -6.58 8.23
CA GLY A 122 -0.39 -7.91 8.52
C GLY A 122 -1.46 -8.99 8.70
N GLN A 123 -2.68 -8.76 8.22
CA GLN A 123 -3.81 -9.67 8.39
C GLN A 123 -4.39 -10.22 7.08
N VAL A 124 -3.86 -9.80 5.92
CA VAL A 124 -4.33 -10.30 4.63
C VAL A 124 -4.08 -11.81 4.53
N PRO A 125 -5.15 -12.62 4.35
CA PRO A 125 -5.02 -14.05 4.18
C PRO A 125 -4.45 -14.39 2.80
N GLY A 126 -3.86 -15.56 2.68
CA GLY A 126 -3.30 -16.07 1.43
C GLY A 126 -1.88 -16.61 1.61
N THR A 127 -1.50 -17.49 0.70
CA THR A 127 -0.22 -18.19 0.73
C THR A 127 0.59 -17.99 -0.54
N VAL A 128 -0.03 -17.49 -1.60
CA VAL A 128 0.61 -17.25 -2.89
C VAL A 128 0.62 -15.77 -3.21
N VAL A 129 1.79 -15.25 -3.56
CA VAL A 129 1.98 -13.87 -4.00
C VAL A 129 2.59 -13.86 -5.40
N GLN A 130 2.05 -13.03 -6.28
CA GLN A 130 2.67 -12.72 -7.57
C GLN A 130 3.10 -11.26 -7.59
N ALA A 131 4.25 -10.98 -8.20
CA ALA A 131 4.76 -9.62 -8.38
C ALA A 131 5.37 -9.45 -9.76
N ASP A 132 5.23 -8.24 -10.31
CA ASP A 132 5.74 -7.87 -11.64
C ASP A 132 5.87 -6.35 -11.73
N GLU A 133 6.62 -5.85 -12.75
CA GLU A 133 6.76 -4.43 -13.02
C GLU A 133 6.23 -4.08 -14.41
N LEU A 134 5.74 -2.88 -14.49
CA LEU A 134 5.44 -2.21 -15.75
C LEU A 134 6.07 -0.82 -15.75
N TRP A 135 6.20 -0.23 -16.94
CA TRP A 135 6.67 1.14 -17.06
C TRP A 135 5.55 2.09 -17.51
N ILE A 136 5.64 3.33 -17.05
CA ILE A 136 4.74 4.44 -17.34
C ILE A 136 5.49 5.44 -18.19
N LYS A 137 4.92 5.87 -19.30
CA LYS A 137 5.47 6.98 -20.09
C LYS A 137 5.15 8.29 -19.37
N VAL A 138 6.17 9.09 -19.14
CA VAL A 138 6.03 10.43 -18.55
C VAL A 138 6.70 11.45 -19.45
N VAL A 139 6.42 12.73 -19.22
CA VAL A 139 7.12 13.82 -19.90
C VAL A 139 8.61 13.71 -19.59
N GLY A 140 9.43 13.66 -20.63
CA GLY A 140 10.89 13.55 -20.50
C GLY A 140 11.44 12.17 -20.19
N GLY A 141 10.59 11.11 -20.11
CA GLY A 141 11.14 9.78 -19.83
C GLY A 141 10.12 8.69 -19.51
N LYS A 142 10.49 7.85 -18.56
CA LYS A 142 9.66 6.76 -18.06
C LYS A 142 9.82 6.59 -16.55
N LEU A 143 8.77 6.12 -15.89
CA LEU A 143 8.78 5.63 -14.52
C LEU A 143 8.54 4.13 -14.52
N TRP A 144 8.99 3.44 -13.50
CA TRP A 144 8.71 2.05 -13.25
C TRP A 144 7.69 1.92 -12.13
N GLN A 145 6.71 1.06 -12.34
CA GLN A 145 5.69 0.71 -11.36
C GLN A 145 5.82 -0.78 -11.05
N ALA A 146 6.23 -1.11 -9.84
CA ALA A 146 6.22 -2.48 -9.34
C ALA A 146 4.94 -2.73 -8.55
N MET A 147 4.31 -3.87 -8.75
CA MET A 147 3.05 -4.26 -8.11
C MET A 147 3.10 -5.69 -7.59
N ALA A 148 2.33 -5.98 -6.55
CA ALA A 148 2.14 -7.32 -6.02
C ALA A 148 0.67 -7.62 -5.75
N MET A 149 0.30 -8.89 -5.79
CA MET A 149 -1.05 -9.35 -5.51
C MET A 149 -1.08 -10.73 -4.85
N VAL A 150 -2.14 -11.02 -4.11
CA VAL A 150 -2.44 -12.35 -3.60
C VAL A 150 -3.02 -13.20 -4.73
N GLY A 151 -2.52 -14.42 -4.90
CA GLY A 151 -2.98 -15.32 -5.95
C GLY A 151 -4.40 -15.84 -5.74
N GLU A 152 -4.79 -16.13 -4.52
CA GLU A 152 -6.10 -16.72 -4.17
C GLU A 152 -7.23 -15.70 -4.34
N SER A 153 -7.12 -14.56 -3.70
CA SER A 153 -8.17 -13.51 -3.68
C SER A 153 -8.05 -12.48 -4.79
N ARG A 154 -6.99 -12.52 -5.58
CA ARG A 154 -6.66 -11.46 -6.55
C ARG A 154 -6.43 -10.09 -5.92
N LEU A 155 -6.35 -9.99 -4.60
CA LEU A 155 -6.17 -8.71 -3.90
C LEU A 155 -4.85 -8.07 -4.29
N TRP A 156 -4.89 -6.86 -4.80
CA TRP A 156 -3.71 -6.03 -5.01
C TRP A 156 -3.15 -5.58 -3.65
N LEU A 157 -1.89 -5.92 -3.39
CA LEU A 157 -1.17 -5.61 -2.14
C LEU A 157 -0.49 -4.24 -2.15
N GLY A 158 -0.71 -3.46 -3.20
CA GLY A 158 -0.08 -2.17 -3.37
C GLY A 158 0.97 -2.16 -4.47
N GLY A 159 1.50 -0.98 -4.71
CA GLY A 159 2.56 -0.76 -5.68
C GLY A 159 3.52 0.33 -5.25
N VAL A 160 4.63 0.43 -5.98
CA VAL A 160 5.65 1.45 -5.80
C VAL A 160 6.05 2.00 -7.15
N ILE A 161 6.25 3.32 -7.22
CA ILE A 161 6.73 3.99 -8.42
C ILE A 161 8.14 4.51 -8.18
N SER A 162 9.02 4.40 -9.18
CA SER A 162 10.39 4.89 -9.15
C SER A 162 10.85 5.28 -10.55
N ALA A 163 11.81 6.21 -10.61
CA ALA A 163 12.49 6.55 -11.85
C ALA A 163 13.40 5.41 -12.36
N THR A 164 13.87 4.53 -11.47
CA THR A 164 14.79 3.44 -11.77
C THR A 164 14.16 2.08 -11.50
N ARG A 165 14.50 1.07 -12.35
CA ARG A 165 14.16 -0.34 -12.11
C ARG A 165 15.32 -1.02 -11.39
N ASP A 166 15.41 -0.76 -10.10
CA ASP A 166 16.52 -1.22 -9.27
C ASP A 166 16.06 -2.05 -8.06
N THR A 167 17.01 -2.47 -7.25
CA THR A 167 16.75 -3.22 -6.02
C THR A 167 15.96 -2.40 -5.00
N ALA A 168 16.07 -1.06 -5.01
CA ALA A 168 15.33 -0.20 -4.08
C ALA A 168 13.83 -0.23 -4.38
N LEU A 169 13.43 -0.16 -5.66
CA LEU A 169 12.04 -0.32 -6.10
C LEU A 169 11.45 -1.64 -5.60
N ILE A 170 12.16 -2.74 -5.84
CA ILE A 170 11.71 -4.08 -5.44
C ILE A 170 11.67 -4.22 -3.92
N THR A 171 12.64 -3.62 -3.19
CA THR A 171 12.66 -3.64 -1.73
C THR A 171 11.44 -2.93 -1.16
N ALA A 172 11.10 -1.76 -1.66
CA ALA A 172 9.93 -1.01 -1.22
C ALA A 172 8.63 -1.81 -1.46
N LEU A 173 8.49 -2.50 -2.61
CA LEU A 173 7.35 -3.36 -2.88
C LEU A 173 7.29 -4.56 -1.90
N VAL A 174 8.39 -5.28 -1.72
CA VAL A 174 8.42 -6.48 -0.87
C VAL A 174 8.20 -6.15 0.60
N VAL A 175 8.62 -4.96 1.07
CA VAL A 175 8.29 -4.45 2.41
C VAL A 175 6.78 -4.27 2.56
N ARG A 176 6.06 -3.74 1.55
CA ARG A 176 4.58 -3.65 1.57
C ARG A 176 3.95 -5.04 1.61
N VAL A 177 4.41 -5.98 0.79
CA VAL A 177 3.95 -7.38 0.85
C VAL A 177 4.12 -7.94 2.26
N HIS A 178 5.29 -7.73 2.86
CA HIS A 178 5.57 -8.19 4.22
C HIS A 178 4.66 -7.51 5.26
N ALA A 179 4.35 -6.23 5.10
CA ALA A 179 3.43 -5.50 6.00
C ALA A 179 1.98 -5.99 5.88
N SER A 180 1.55 -6.41 4.68
CA SER A 180 0.16 -6.81 4.41
C SER A 180 -0.16 -8.25 4.84
N MET A 181 0.75 -9.20 4.56
CA MET A 181 0.43 -10.63 4.69
C MET A 181 0.40 -11.12 6.14
N ALA A 182 -0.66 -11.85 6.50
CA ALA A 182 -0.79 -12.53 7.79
C ALA A 182 0.25 -13.64 7.98
N GLN A 183 0.60 -14.33 6.90
CA GLN A 183 1.56 -15.41 6.91
C GLN A 183 2.90 -14.98 6.33
N ARG A 184 3.99 -15.58 6.87
CA ARG A 184 5.35 -15.36 6.36
C ARG A 184 5.84 -16.50 5.46
N ALA A 185 5.20 -17.68 5.57
CA ALA A 185 5.51 -18.87 4.80
C ALA A 185 4.89 -18.85 3.40
N LEU A 186 5.24 -17.86 2.61
CA LEU A 186 4.66 -17.59 1.29
C LEU A 186 5.26 -18.46 0.18
N THR A 187 4.49 -18.65 -0.88
CA THR A 187 4.94 -19.08 -2.20
C THR A 187 4.88 -17.87 -3.13
N VAL A 188 6.03 -17.43 -3.60
CA VAL A 188 6.16 -16.22 -4.45
C VAL A 188 6.42 -16.66 -5.87
N CYS A 189 5.64 -16.14 -6.84
CA CYS A 189 5.85 -16.37 -8.26
C CYS A 189 6.16 -15.02 -8.92
N VAL A 190 7.34 -14.94 -9.55
CA VAL A 190 7.87 -13.73 -10.20
C VAL A 190 8.50 -14.07 -11.54
N ASP A 191 8.83 -13.05 -12.33
CA ASP A 191 9.65 -13.21 -13.53
C ASP A 191 11.11 -13.59 -13.21
N GLY A 192 11.95 -13.67 -14.23
CA GLY A 192 13.37 -14.03 -14.10
C GLY A 192 14.25 -12.96 -13.44
N LEU A 193 13.72 -11.83 -12.96
CA LEU A 193 14.51 -10.75 -12.36
C LEU A 193 15.14 -11.20 -11.02
N ALA A 194 16.46 -11.20 -10.95
CA ALA A 194 17.23 -11.69 -9.79
C ALA A 194 16.95 -10.87 -8.51
N SER A 195 16.66 -9.57 -8.63
CA SER A 195 16.38 -8.69 -7.51
C SER A 195 15.24 -9.19 -6.64
N TYR A 196 14.19 -9.80 -7.22
CA TYR A 196 13.09 -10.38 -6.42
C TYR A 196 13.58 -11.44 -5.46
N VAL A 197 14.39 -12.39 -5.94
CA VAL A 197 14.90 -13.47 -5.10
C VAL A 197 15.71 -12.91 -3.93
N THR A 198 16.66 -12.03 -4.23
CA THR A 198 17.53 -11.42 -3.23
C THR A 198 16.72 -10.64 -2.18
N VAL A 199 15.76 -9.84 -2.62
CA VAL A 199 14.97 -8.98 -1.73
C VAL A 199 14.01 -9.80 -0.86
N PHE A 200 13.30 -10.79 -1.43
CA PHE A 200 12.43 -11.67 -0.63
C PHE A 200 13.23 -12.42 0.43
N LEU A 201 14.44 -12.93 0.10
CA LEU A 201 15.34 -13.58 1.06
C LEU A 201 15.89 -12.62 2.12
N THR A 202 15.90 -11.33 1.85
CA THR A 202 16.38 -10.31 2.81
C THR A 202 15.28 -9.83 3.73
N VAL A 203 14.08 -9.57 3.21
CA VAL A 203 12.94 -9.02 3.95
C VAL A 203 12.24 -10.08 4.78
N PHE A 204 12.02 -11.29 4.22
CA PHE A 204 11.34 -12.39 4.90
C PHE A 204 12.30 -13.20 5.78
N ARG A 205 12.80 -12.55 6.82
CA ARG A 205 13.66 -13.14 7.85
C ARG A 205 13.03 -13.00 9.22
N GLU A 206 13.20 -14.04 10.04
CA GLU A 206 12.81 -14.07 11.43
C GLU A 206 14.04 -14.13 12.35
N LYS A 207 13.90 -13.59 13.55
CA LYS A 207 14.95 -13.70 14.56
C LYS A 207 14.82 -15.06 15.26
N VAL A 208 15.89 -15.83 15.23
CA VAL A 208 15.97 -17.11 15.91
C VAL A 208 16.99 -17.02 17.05
N PRO A 209 16.65 -17.51 18.25
CA PRO A 209 17.58 -17.52 19.37
C PRO A 209 18.82 -18.35 19.04
N PRO A 210 19.99 -18.07 19.65
CA PRO A 210 21.19 -18.86 19.45
C PRO A 210 20.96 -20.31 19.92
N ALA A 211 21.45 -21.28 19.14
CA ALA A 211 21.24 -22.72 19.39
C ALA A 211 21.90 -23.23 20.69
N ILE A 212 22.92 -22.52 21.19
CA ILE A 212 23.67 -22.90 22.40
C ILE A 212 23.50 -21.80 23.44
N LYS A 213 22.94 -22.20 24.59
CA LYS A 213 22.83 -21.43 25.85
C LYS A 213 22.83 -19.93 25.73
N ARG A 214 21.65 -19.32 25.50
CA ARG A 214 21.27 -17.95 25.84
C ARG A 214 22.30 -16.79 25.70
N CYS A 215 23.51 -17.04 25.23
CA CYS A 215 24.58 -16.06 25.04
C CYS A 215 24.88 -15.92 23.57
N GLY A 216 24.71 -14.70 23.03
CA GLY A 216 25.02 -14.36 21.65
C GLY A 216 23.92 -13.59 20.94
N PRO A 217 24.23 -12.91 19.83
CA PRO A 217 23.25 -12.15 19.07
C PRO A 217 22.25 -13.08 18.38
N TRP A 218 20.98 -12.69 18.37
CA TRP A 218 19.92 -13.37 17.63
C TRP A 218 20.25 -13.40 16.14
N ARG A 219 20.18 -14.59 15.54
CA ARG A 219 20.41 -14.74 14.10
C ARG A 219 19.14 -14.42 13.33
N LYS A 220 19.28 -13.70 12.22
CA LYS A 220 18.19 -13.50 11.24
C LYS A 220 18.27 -14.61 10.21
N VAL A 221 17.32 -15.53 10.23
CA VAL A 221 17.19 -16.62 9.26
C VAL A 221 16.02 -16.40 8.33
N VAL A 222 16.12 -16.84 7.09
CA VAL A 222 15.01 -16.76 6.13
C VAL A 222 13.90 -17.70 6.61
N VAL A 223 12.66 -17.21 6.61
CA VAL A 223 11.46 -17.98 6.98
C VAL A 223 11.46 -19.34 6.28
N ALA A 224 11.37 -20.42 7.07
CA ALA A 224 11.51 -21.78 6.56
C ALA A 224 10.48 -22.14 5.49
N GLY A 225 9.27 -21.63 5.64
CA GLY A 225 8.14 -21.83 4.73
C GLY A 225 8.19 -21.03 3.43
N LEU A 226 9.06 -20.02 3.29
CA LEU A 226 9.16 -19.22 2.06
C LEU A 226 9.62 -20.08 0.88
N ARG A 227 8.90 -19.99 -0.24
CA ARG A 227 9.25 -20.61 -1.52
C ARG A 227 9.22 -19.53 -2.61
N ILE A 228 10.15 -19.58 -3.56
CA ILE A 228 10.24 -18.62 -4.65
C ILE A 228 10.37 -19.38 -5.95
N GLY A 229 9.38 -19.22 -6.82
CA GLY A 229 9.35 -19.71 -8.18
C GLY A 229 9.54 -18.58 -9.17
N GLN A 230 10.32 -18.82 -10.20
CA GLN A 230 10.54 -17.88 -11.29
C GLN A 230 10.04 -18.45 -12.61
N VAL A 231 9.45 -17.58 -13.42
CA VAL A 231 9.10 -17.85 -14.82
C VAL A 231 10.17 -17.21 -15.69
N VAL A 232 10.94 -18.03 -16.39
CA VAL A 232 12.01 -17.55 -17.27
C VAL A 232 11.58 -17.75 -18.72
N LYS A 233 11.33 -16.64 -19.43
CA LYS A 233 10.97 -16.67 -20.85
C LYS A 233 12.22 -16.67 -21.69
N ARG A 234 12.38 -17.68 -22.58
CA ARG A 234 13.42 -17.70 -23.60
C ARG A 234 12.86 -17.08 -24.87
N TYR A 235 13.69 -16.34 -25.56
CA TYR A 235 13.30 -15.66 -26.80
C TYR A 235 14.16 -16.14 -27.99
N THR A 236 13.48 -16.34 -29.12
CA THR A 236 14.14 -16.47 -30.43
C THR A 236 13.71 -15.25 -31.24
N GLY A 237 14.61 -14.30 -31.39
CA GLY A 237 14.29 -12.98 -31.91
C GLY A 237 13.31 -12.22 -31.00
N LYS A 238 12.13 -11.85 -31.53
CA LYS A 238 11.07 -11.15 -30.76
C LYS A 238 9.98 -12.08 -30.25
N ARG A 239 10.05 -13.40 -30.50
CA ARG A 239 9.02 -14.37 -30.08
C ARG A 239 9.51 -15.17 -28.87
N VAL A 240 8.58 -15.45 -27.94
CA VAL A 240 8.83 -16.39 -26.84
C VAL A 240 8.92 -17.80 -27.45
N SER A 241 10.08 -18.45 -27.32
CA SER A 241 10.34 -19.81 -27.84
C SER A 241 10.10 -20.87 -26.78
N ALA A 242 10.36 -20.57 -25.50
CA ALA A 242 10.11 -21.47 -24.39
C ALA A 242 9.84 -20.67 -23.10
N VAL A 243 9.15 -21.32 -22.18
CA VAL A 243 8.90 -20.80 -20.83
C VAL A 243 9.37 -21.85 -19.84
N ASP A 244 10.39 -21.53 -19.08
CA ASP A 244 10.98 -22.44 -18.10
C ASP A 244 10.52 -22.04 -16.69
N GLU A 245 10.19 -23.04 -15.87
CA GLU A 245 9.92 -22.87 -14.47
C GLU A 245 11.20 -23.14 -13.65
N ARG A 246 11.57 -22.21 -12.79
CA ARG A 246 12.75 -22.31 -11.94
C ARG A 246 12.36 -22.17 -10.47
N GLY A 247 12.79 -23.10 -9.64
CA GLY A 247 12.72 -22.99 -8.18
C GLY A 247 13.92 -22.23 -7.65
N ALA A 248 13.81 -20.93 -7.40
CA ALA A 248 14.90 -20.15 -6.81
C ALA A 248 15.06 -20.42 -5.31
N ARG A 249 13.96 -20.79 -4.61
CA ARG A 249 13.97 -21.32 -3.25
C ARG A 249 12.91 -22.42 -3.11
N GLY A 250 13.35 -23.64 -2.96
CA GLY A 250 12.54 -24.86 -2.98
C GLY A 250 12.49 -25.50 -4.37
N SER A 251 12.14 -26.78 -4.43
CA SER A 251 12.01 -27.50 -5.71
C SER A 251 10.75 -27.05 -6.46
N VAL A 252 10.79 -27.08 -7.79
CA VAL A 252 9.64 -26.79 -8.66
C VAL A 252 8.43 -27.64 -8.26
N ALA A 253 8.64 -28.93 -7.99
CA ALA A 253 7.57 -29.83 -7.55
C ALA A 253 6.93 -29.39 -6.23
N SER A 254 7.71 -28.88 -5.25
CA SER A 254 7.17 -28.40 -3.97
C SER A 254 6.38 -27.11 -4.15
N ILE A 255 6.80 -26.24 -5.05
CA ILE A 255 6.11 -24.99 -5.39
C ILE A 255 4.79 -25.31 -6.08
N ARG A 256 4.80 -26.16 -7.11
CA ARG A 256 3.59 -26.58 -7.84
C ARG A 256 2.55 -27.19 -6.88
N ARG A 257 2.94 -28.06 -5.96
CA ARG A 257 2.01 -28.62 -4.95
C ARG A 257 1.37 -27.55 -4.08
N ARG A 258 2.09 -26.48 -3.72
CA ARG A 258 1.52 -25.37 -2.95
C ARG A 258 0.56 -24.54 -3.77
N LEU A 259 0.88 -24.25 -5.02
CA LEU A 259 -0.01 -23.55 -5.96
C LEU A 259 -1.33 -24.32 -6.14
N GLN A 260 -1.24 -25.64 -6.34
CA GLN A 260 -2.41 -26.50 -6.48
C GLN A 260 -3.28 -26.52 -5.22
N ARG A 261 -2.68 -26.63 -4.03
CA ARG A 261 -3.41 -26.57 -2.74
C ARG A 261 -4.09 -25.22 -2.51
N ALA A 262 -3.48 -24.14 -2.97
CA ALA A 262 -4.03 -22.80 -2.90
C ALA A 262 -5.09 -22.50 -3.98
N GLY A 263 -5.37 -23.44 -4.89
CA GLY A 263 -6.29 -23.22 -6.01
C GLY A 263 -5.81 -22.18 -7.04
N VAL A 264 -4.49 -21.91 -7.07
CA VAL A 264 -3.89 -20.86 -7.91
C VAL A 264 -3.40 -21.42 -9.26
N GLY A 265 -3.36 -22.74 -9.41
CA GLY A 265 -2.92 -23.42 -10.63
C GLY A 265 -1.94 -24.55 -10.36
N GLN A 266 -1.49 -25.21 -11.42
CA GLN A 266 -0.60 -26.38 -11.33
C GLN A 266 0.85 -26.05 -11.71
N HIS A 267 1.08 -24.88 -12.29
CA HIS A 267 2.37 -24.41 -12.80
C HIS A 267 2.82 -23.13 -12.12
N ILE A 268 4.13 -22.89 -12.11
CA ILE A 268 4.67 -21.59 -11.69
C ILE A 268 4.35 -20.59 -12.81
N HIS A 269 3.56 -19.59 -12.52
CA HIS A 269 3.16 -18.58 -13.50
C HIS A 269 2.96 -17.20 -12.85
N THR A 270 2.95 -16.17 -13.69
CA THR A 270 2.72 -14.76 -13.36
C THR A 270 1.41 -14.24 -14.00
N ALA A 271 0.54 -15.15 -14.45
CA ALA A 271 -0.64 -14.80 -15.25
C ALA A 271 -1.61 -13.83 -14.55
N PHE A 272 -1.76 -13.93 -13.23
CA PHE A 272 -2.68 -13.06 -12.51
C PHE A 272 -2.15 -11.64 -12.37
N ILE A 273 -0.86 -11.47 -12.05
CA ILE A 273 -0.25 -10.15 -12.00
C ILE A 273 -0.13 -9.53 -13.41
N GLU A 274 0.13 -10.34 -14.46
CA GLU A 274 0.09 -9.86 -15.83
C GLU A 274 -1.32 -9.40 -16.24
N ARG A 275 -2.36 -10.10 -15.80
CA ARG A 275 -3.77 -9.66 -15.97
C ARG A 275 -4.06 -8.37 -15.21
N LEU A 276 -3.56 -8.24 -13.98
CA LEU A 276 -3.69 -7.01 -13.21
C LEU A 276 -2.99 -5.84 -13.93
N ASN A 277 -1.79 -6.05 -14.47
CA ASN A 277 -1.08 -5.08 -15.29
C ASN A 277 -1.90 -4.65 -16.51
N ALA A 278 -2.59 -5.60 -17.16
CA ALA A 278 -3.50 -5.30 -18.27
C ALA A 278 -4.71 -4.48 -17.82
N THR A 279 -5.29 -4.80 -16.65
CA THR A 279 -6.40 -4.04 -16.05
C THR A 279 -5.97 -2.60 -15.77
N PHE A 280 -4.80 -2.37 -15.18
CA PHE A 280 -4.29 -1.02 -14.95
C PHE A 280 -4.10 -0.25 -16.25
N ARG A 281 -3.61 -0.92 -17.33
CA ARG A 281 -3.48 -0.28 -18.65
C ARG A 281 -4.83 0.06 -19.29
N ALA A 282 -5.86 -0.73 -19.04
CA ALA A 282 -7.20 -0.47 -19.56
C ALA A 282 -7.92 0.66 -18.80
N HIS A 283 -7.71 0.73 -17.49
CA HIS A 283 -8.45 1.60 -16.58
C HIS A 283 -7.71 2.90 -16.21
N TRP A 284 -6.51 3.09 -16.67
CA TRP A 284 -5.78 4.32 -16.42
C TRP A 284 -5.22 4.90 -17.71
N ALA A 285 -5.76 6.03 -18.14
CA ALA A 285 -5.38 6.70 -19.38
C ALA A 285 -3.86 6.94 -19.51
N GLY A 286 -3.17 7.23 -18.39
CA GLY A 286 -1.72 7.43 -18.36
C GLY A 286 -0.88 6.16 -18.64
N LEU A 287 -1.46 4.97 -18.56
CA LEU A 287 -0.82 3.68 -18.88
C LEU A 287 -1.20 3.14 -20.26
N THR A 288 -2.17 3.75 -20.94
CA THR A 288 -2.64 3.29 -22.24
C THR A 288 -1.50 3.38 -23.26
N ARG A 289 -1.11 2.22 -23.84
CA ARG A 289 -0.15 2.17 -24.94
C ARG A 289 -0.72 2.94 -26.14
N ARG A 290 0.01 3.87 -26.70
CA ARG A 290 -0.42 4.77 -27.80
C ARG A 290 -1.49 5.80 -27.41
N GLY A 291 -1.77 5.99 -26.09
CA GLY A 291 -2.62 7.07 -25.60
C GLY A 291 -1.93 8.44 -25.69
N ARG A 292 -2.76 9.50 -25.82
CA ARG A 292 -2.28 10.89 -25.76
C ARG A 292 -2.20 11.44 -24.34
N ALA A 293 -2.83 10.77 -23.36
CA ALA A 293 -2.77 11.15 -21.96
C ALA A 293 -1.39 10.80 -21.39
N ILE A 294 -0.51 11.79 -21.28
CA ILE A 294 0.84 11.61 -20.73
C ILE A 294 0.83 12.05 -19.28
N VAL A 295 1.43 11.25 -18.42
CA VAL A 295 1.63 11.62 -17.02
C VAL A 295 2.76 12.63 -16.90
N HIS A 296 2.52 13.74 -16.22
CA HIS A 296 3.50 14.83 -16.15
C HIS A 296 4.48 14.66 -14.99
N THR A 297 4.04 14.09 -13.87
CA THR A 297 4.86 13.98 -12.64
C THR A 297 4.72 12.61 -11.99
N GLU A 298 5.73 12.25 -11.20
CA GLU A 298 5.70 11.03 -10.38
C GLU A 298 4.56 11.06 -9.36
N ALA A 299 4.22 12.24 -8.82
CA ALA A 299 3.09 12.39 -7.91
C ALA A 299 1.75 12.03 -8.57
N MET A 300 1.53 12.47 -9.82
CA MET A 300 0.35 12.10 -10.61
C MET A 300 0.34 10.60 -10.94
N ALA A 301 1.52 10.04 -11.26
CA ALA A 301 1.66 8.60 -11.48
C ALA A 301 1.25 7.83 -10.22
N THR A 302 1.79 8.21 -9.09
CA THR A 302 1.49 7.59 -7.79
C THR A 302 0.01 7.72 -7.45
N ALA A 303 -0.58 8.89 -7.63
CA ALA A 303 -2.01 9.09 -7.36
C ALA A 303 -2.92 8.24 -8.25
N GLY A 304 -2.62 8.17 -9.56
CA GLY A 304 -3.36 7.33 -10.51
C GLY A 304 -3.26 5.84 -10.16
N MET A 305 -2.07 5.36 -9.80
CA MET A 305 -1.87 3.98 -9.33
C MET A 305 -2.75 3.66 -8.12
N TRP A 306 -2.76 4.54 -7.10
CA TRP A 306 -3.54 4.32 -5.89
C TRP A 306 -5.05 4.38 -6.13
N LEU A 307 -5.51 5.33 -6.94
CA LEU A 307 -6.93 5.45 -7.30
C LEU A 307 -7.43 4.17 -8.00
N VAL A 308 -6.74 3.74 -9.06
CA VAL A 308 -7.11 2.54 -9.82
C VAL A 308 -6.97 1.28 -8.97
N GLY A 309 -5.91 1.16 -8.17
CA GLY A 309 -5.70 -0.01 -7.31
C GLY A 309 -6.76 -0.14 -6.21
N CYS A 310 -7.19 0.97 -5.61
CA CYS A 310 -8.29 0.95 -4.65
C CYS A 310 -9.62 0.62 -5.32
N CYS A 311 -9.93 1.20 -6.48
CA CYS A 311 -11.13 0.83 -7.24
C CYS A 311 -11.12 -0.66 -7.60
N TYR A 312 -9.99 -1.20 -8.03
CA TYR A 312 -9.81 -2.61 -8.31
C TYR A 312 -10.10 -3.50 -7.09
N ASN A 313 -9.58 -3.15 -5.93
CA ASN A 313 -9.77 -3.94 -4.72
C ASN A 313 -11.19 -3.85 -4.16
N TRP A 314 -11.81 -2.65 -4.15
CA TRP A 314 -13.00 -2.37 -3.38
C TRP A 314 -14.25 -2.18 -4.22
N CYS A 315 -14.13 -1.63 -5.44
CA CYS A 315 -15.28 -1.17 -6.23
C CYS A 315 -15.60 -2.06 -7.43
N TRP A 316 -14.63 -2.82 -7.94
CA TRP A 316 -14.84 -3.59 -9.16
C TRP A 316 -14.98 -5.09 -8.88
N PRO A 317 -16.12 -5.70 -9.25
CA PRO A 317 -16.25 -7.14 -9.18
C PRO A 317 -15.30 -7.81 -10.17
N HIS A 318 -14.83 -8.99 -9.80
CA HIS A 318 -13.90 -9.77 -10.60
C HIS A 318 -14.56 -11.12 -10.99
N ASP A 319 -14.77 -11.34 -12.28
CA ASP A 319 -15.50 -12.52 -12.78
C ASP A 319 -14.99 -13.86 -12.24
N SER A 320 -13.68 -14.02 -12.08
CA SER A 320 -13.10 -15.27 -11.57
C SER A 320 -13.28 -15.46 -10.05
N LEU A 321 -13.79 -14.46 -9.35
CA LEU A 321 -14.05 -14.50 -7.90
C LEU A 321 -15.54 -14.68 -7.56
N ARG A 322 -16.43 -14.60 -8.57
CA ARG A 322 -17.87 -14.82 -8.36
C ARG A 322 -18.12 -16.19 -7.75
N ILE A 323 -19.05 -16.26 -6.82
CA ILE A 323 -19.49 -17.50 -6.18
C ILE A 323 -20.91 -17.87 -6.64
N ALA A 324 -21.23 -19.16 -6.63
CA ALA A 324 -22.55 -19.60 -6.95
C ALA A 324 -23.54 -19.08 -5.89
N ALA A 325 -24.68 -18.55 -6.35
CA ALA A 325 -25.74 -18.14 -5.45
C ALA A 325 -26.49 -19.40 -4.89
N ALA A 326 -27.22 -19.21 -3.80
CA ALA A 326 -28.03 -20.29 -3.22
C ALA A 326 -29.06 -20.81 -4.23
N ALA A 327 -29.38 -22.09 -4.12
CA ALA A 327 -30.42 -22.68 -4.95
C ALA A 327 -31.76 -21.93 -4.78
N GLY A 328 -32.37 -21.52 -5.90
CA GLY A 328 -33.61 -20.72 -5.90
C GLY A 328 -33.40 -19.20 -5.83
N ALA A 329 -32.17 -18.71 -5.76
CA ALA A 329 -31.90 -17.27 -5.86
C ALA A 329 -32.22 -16.75 -7.28
N PRO A 330 -32.67 -15.48 -7.43
CA PRO A 330 -32.97 -14.90 -8.73
C PRO A 330 -31.74 -14.73 -9.64
N GLN A 331 -30.55 -14.73 -9.09
CA GLN A 331 -29.29 -14.63 -9.81
C GLN A 331 -28.46 -15.91 -9.62
N GLN A 332 -27.78 -16.34 -10.67
CA GLN A 332 -26.95 -17.54 -10.65
C GLN A 332 -25.63 -17.32 -9.90
N TRP A 333 -25.09 -16.09 -9.92
CA TRP A 333 -23.78 -15.74 -9.39
C TRP A 333 -23.87 -14.53 -8.49
N ILE A 334 -23.09 -14.55 -7.41
CA ILE A 334 -22.84 -13.40 -6.55
C ILE A 334 -21.48 -12.83 -6.93
N GLU A 335 -21.49 -11.56 -7.34
CA GLU A 335 -20.27 -10.83 -7.67
C GLU A 335 -19.42 -10.58 -6.43
N GLN A 336 -18.09 -10.71 -6.58
CA GLN A 336 -17.14 -10.42 -5.53
C GLN A 336 -16.00 -9.54 -6.03
N THR A 337 -15.61 -8.57 -5.20
CA THR A 337 -14.37 -7.82 -5.37
C THR A 337 -13.21 -8.59 -4.74
N PRO A 338 -11.94 -8.27 -5.10
CA PRO A 338 -10.77 -8.82 -4.44
C PRO A 338 -10.75 -8.62 -2.92
N ALA A 339 -11.25 -7.49 -2.43
CA ALA A 339 -11.35 -7.21 -1.00
C ALA A 339 -12.38 -8.10 -0.30
N MET A 340 -13.53 -8.38 -0.95
CA MET A 340 -14.52 -9.35 -0.45
C MET A 340 -13.93 -10.77 -0.40
N ALA A 341 -13.27 -11.20 -1.47
CA ALA A 341 -12.61 -12.51 -1.53
C ALA A 341 -11.48 -12.67 -0.51
N ALA A 342 -10.88 -11.57 -0.07
CA ALA A 342 -9.90 -11.55 1.02
C ALA A 342 -10.53 -11.41 2.42
N GLY A 343 -11.85 -11.28 2.53
CA GLY A 343 -12.56 -11.11 3.81
C GLY A 343 -12.35 -9.75 4.47
N LEU A 344 -11.98 -8.73 3.70
CA LEU A 344 -11.76 -7.37 4.21
C LEU A 344 -13.04 -6.52 4.19
N THR A 345 -14.04 -6.91 3.44
CA THR A 345 -15.38 -6.29 3.37
C THR A 345 -16.41 -7.34 2.97
N ASP A 346 -17.68 -7.08 3.26
CA ASP A 346 -18.83 -7.95 2.96
C ASP A 346 -19.64 -7.52 1.72
N HIS A 347 -19.28 -6.36 1.12
CA HIS A 347 -20.01 -5.80 -0.03
C HIS A 347 -19.07 -5.05 -0.99
N ILE A 348 -19.61 -4.77 -2.18
CA ILE A 348 -18.95 -3.95 -3.20
C ILE A 348 -19.09 -2.48 -2.81
N TRP A 349 -17.96 -1.79 -2.63
CA TRP A 349 -17.99 -0.39 -2.31
C TRP A 349 -18.33 0.49 -3.52
N SER A 350 -19.12 1.51 -3.29
CA SER A 350 -19.26 2.59 -4.27
C SER A 350 -18.06 3.53 -4.23
N MET A 351 -17.84 4.30 -5.30
CA MET A 351 -16.82 5.37 -5.30
C MET A 351 -17.05 6.37 -4.17
N VAL A 352 -18.31 6.70 -3.88
CA VAL A 352 -18.65 7.61 -2.78
C VAL A 352 -18.20 7.04 -1.44
N GLU A 353 -18.44 5.77 -1.20
CA GLU A 353 -18.05 5.08 0.02
C GLU A 353 -16.53 5.04 0.20
N LEU A 354 -15.78 4.71 -0.85
CA LEU A 354 -14.33 4.76 -0.86
C LEU A 354 -13.81 6.16 -0.50
N LEU A 355 -14.40 7.21 -1.07
CA LEU A 355 -13.99 8.59 -0.85
C LEU A 355 -14.45 9.17 0.49
N GLU A 356 -15.54 8.66 1.07
CA GLU A 356 -16.05 9.06 2.40
C GLU A 356 -15.40 8.29 3.55
N TYR A 357 -14.63 7.23 3.26
CA TYR A 357 -13.97 6.44 4.28
C TYR A 357 -13.03 7.32 5.12
N GLN A 358 -13.19 7.31 6.42
CA GLN A 358 -12.34 8.08 7.33
C GLN A 358 -11.28 7.18 7.94
N VAL A 359 -10.05 7.33 7.46
CA VAL A 359 -8.90 6.62 8.04
C VAL A 359 -8.69 7.08 9.47
N PRO A 360 -8.64 6.17 10.44
CA PRO A 360 -8.39 6.52 11.84
C PRO A 360 -7.06 7.27 11.99
N LEU A 361 -7.11 8.38 12.69
CA LEU A 361 -5.91 9.17 12.95
C LEU A 361 -5.06 8.48 14.03
N PRO A 362 -3.73 8.62 14.00
CA PRO A 362 -2.88 8.13 15.07
C PRO A 362 -3.26 8.79 16.39
N ALA A 363 -3.27 8.00 17.46
CA ALA A 363 -3.52 8.49 18.80
C ALA A 363 -2.54 9.59 19.19
N TRP A 364 -2.99 10.49 20.07
CA TRP A 364 -2.13 11.54 20.60
C TRP A 364 -0.95 10.92 21.39
N VAL A 365 0.24 11.39 21.10
CA VAL A 365 1.45 11.02 21.85
C VAL A 365 1.97 12.27 22.52
N PRO A 366 2.26 12.24 23.84
CA PRO A 366 2.87 13.39 24.54
C PRO A 366 4.17 13.77 23.85
N ARG A 367 4.35 15.06 23.59
CA ARG A 367 5.66 15.52 23.09
C ARG A 367 6.72 15.13 24.13
N PRO A 368 7.82 14.49 23.72
CA PRO A 368 8.91 14.22 24.65
C PRO A 368 9.32 15.54 25.30
N ARG A 369 9.35 15.55 26.64
CA ARG A 369 9.86 16.73 27.36
C ARG A 369 11.23 17.05 26.79
N ARG A 370 11.43 18.28 26.31
CA ARG A 370 12.77 18.74 25.93
C ARG A 370 13.68 18.46 27.13
N GLY A 371 14.55 17.49 27.01
CA GLY A 371 15.56 17.23 28.01
C GLY A 371 16.29 18.54 28.32
N ARG A 372 16.58 18.78 29.61
CA ARG A 372 17.41 19.90 30.02
C ARG A 372 18.65 19.88 29.11
N LYS A 373 18.91 21.00 28.39
CA LYS A 373 20.12 21.10 27.60
C LYS A 373 21.28 20.63 28.46
N PRO A 374 22.17 19.74 28.00
CA PRO A 374 23.33 19.36 28.76
C PRO A 374 24.03 20.66 29.21
N GLN A 375 24.16 20.87 30.52
CA GLN A 375 25.01 21.99 30.98
C GLN A 375 26.38 21.75 30.39
N PRO A 376 27.04 22.81 29.89
CA PRO A 376 28.43 22.70 29.46
C PRO A 376 29.19 22.08 30.63
N GLN A 377 29.75 20.90 30.42
CA GLN A 377 30.62 20.30 31.42
C GLN A 377 31.83 21.27 31.57
N PRO A 378 32.19 21.64 32.81
CA PRO A 378 33.39 22.41 33.00
C PRO A 378 34.57 21.65 32.32
N PRO A 379 35.53 22.35 31.74
CA PRO A 379 36.65 21.73 31.07
C PRO A 379 37.27 20.69 31.98
N GLN A 380 37.21 19.43 31.58
CA GLN A 380 37.88 18.35 32.30
C GLN A 380 39.38 18.65 32.25
N VAL A 381 39.94 19.06 33.39
CA VAL A 381 41.38 19.13 33.57
C VAL A 381 41.91 17.71 33.33
N GLN A 382 42.58 17.52 32.21
CA GLN A 382 43.26 16.26 31.91
C GLN A 382 44.26 15.99 33.02
N ARG A 383 43.95 15.09 33.93
CA ARG A 383 44.93 14.55 34.88
C ARG A 383 46.09 13.93 34.04
N PRO A 384 47.35 14.27 34.34
CA PRO A 384 48.49 13.64 33.67
C PRO A 384 48.30 12.11 33.77
N ARG A 385 48.47 11.44 32.66
CA ARG A 385 48.42 9.96 32.62
C ARG A 385 49.51 9.44 33.57
N GLY A 386 49.09 8.88 34.68
CA GLY A 386 50.00 8.22 35.60
C GLY A 386 50.76 7.11 34.87
N ARG A 387 52.02 6.95 35.24
CA ARG A 387 52.94 5.93 34.70
C ARG A 387 52.28 4.54 34.79
N PRO A 388 52.32 3.68 33.73
CA PRO A 388 51.74 2.33 33.77
C PRO A 388 52.31 1.53 34.95
N LYS A 389 51.44 0.91 35.73
CA LYS A 389 51.85 -0.04 36.78
C LYS A 389 52.60 -1.19 36.11
N GLY A 390 53.91 -1.35 36.44
CA GLY A 390 54.67 -2.52 36.00
C GLY A 390 56.09 -2.20 35.43
N SER A 391 56.50 -0.95 35.24
CA SER A 391 57.89 -0.71 34.81
C SER A 391 58.85 -0.74 36.00
N LYS A 392 59.60 -1.83 36.17
CA LYS A 392 60.72 -1.92 37.13
C LYS A 392 61.92 -1.14 36.59
N ASN A 393 62.53 -0.29 37.42
CA ASN A 393 63.80 0.34 37.09
C ASN A 393 64.88 -0.77 37.05
N LYS A 394 65.63 -0.84 35.95
CA LYS A 394 66.88 -1.60 35.94
C LYS A 394 67.88 -0.88 36.81
N PRO A 395 68.66 -1.60 37.67
CA PRO A 395 69.76 -0.97 38.45
C PRO A 395 70.81 -0.45 37.49
N LYS A 396 71.34 0.76 37.80
CA LYS A 396 72.56 1.26 37.15
C LYS A 396 73.74 0.44 37.69
N GLU A 397 74.41 -0.25 36.80
CA GLU A 397 75.76 -0.76 37.08
C GLU A 397 76.74 0.46 37.26
N LEU A 398 77.42 0.52 38.41
CA LEU A 398 78.51 1.37 38.65
C LEU A 398 79.75 0.75 37.95
N ALA A 399 80.24 1.42 36.92
CA ALA A 399 81.57 1.14 36.37
C ALA A 399 82.63 1.76 37.29
N ALA A 400 83.58 0.88 37.69
CA ALA A 400 84.81 1.28 38.35
C ALA A 400 85.79 1.85 37.33
#